data_5d17902db89752a727fd230829180a5f
#
_entry.id   5d17902db89752a727fd230829180a5f
#
_cell.length_a   1.000
_cell.length_b   1.000
_cell.length_c   1.000
_cell.angle_alpha   90.00
_cell.angle_beta   90.00
_cell.angle_gamma   90.00
#
_symmetry.space_group_name_H-M   'P 1'
#
loop_
_entity.id
_entity.type
_entity.pdbx_description
1 polymer ?
#
loop_
_entity_poly.entity_id
_entity_poly.type
_entity_poly.pdbx_seq_one_letter_code
_entity_poly.pdbx_strand_id
1 'polypeptide(L)'
;GVTLSTMHGCPPHEIEAICRYMLEEKGLNTFVKLNPTLLGYARVREILDVCGFGYIGLKEESFDHDLKLTQALEMLERLMALAKEKSLGFGVKLTNTLGTINNKGALPGEEMYMSGRALFPLSINVAAVLSRAFDGKLPISYSGGASQLTIRDIFDTGIRPITMATDLLKPGGYLRLSACMRELEGSDAWGLDHVDVERLNRLAADALTMEYTQKHWKPEERIEVAEDLPLTDCYVAPCVTACAIKQDIPEYIRLLGEHRYADALELIYQRNALPAITGHICDHQCQYNCTRLDYDSALNIRELKKVALEKGWDEYKQRWHKPAGSGSRHPVAVIGAGPAGLAAGYFLARAGHPVTLFEREANAGGVVKNIIPQFRIPAELIQHDIDFVAAHGVKFEYGCSPDLTIEQLKNQGFHYVLIATGTDKNSGVKLAGDNQNVWKSLPFLREYNKGTALKLGKHVVVVGAGNTAMDCARAALRVPGVEKATIVYRRSL
;
A
#
# COMPACT_ATOMS: atom_id res chain seq x y z
N GLY A 1 1.28 -8.75 -28.52
CA GLY A 1 -0.03 -9.24 -28.10
C GLY A 1 -0.67 -8.37 -27.04
N VAL A 2 -1.96 -8.51 -26.87
CA VAL A 2 -2.75 -7.75 -25.90
C VAL A 2 -3.58 -8.68 -25.03
N THR A 3 -3.91 -8.24 -23.82
CA THR A 3 -4.93 -8.88 -22.98
C THR A 3 -6.08 -7.89 -22.80
N LEU A 4 -7.26 -8.30 -23.19
CA LEU A 4 -8.50 -7.54 -23.02
C LEU A 4 -9.14 -7.93 -21.69
N SER A 5 -9.36 -6.95 -20.82
CA SER A 5 -10.10 -7.17 -19.59
C SER A 5 -11.57 -6.86 -19.83
N THR A 6 -12.44 -7.84 -19.61
CA THR A 6 -13.89 -7.64 -19.69
C THR A 6 -14.40 -7.06 -18.36
N MET A 7 -15.34 -6.12 -18.45
CA MET A 7 -16.07 -5.65 -17.27
C MET A 7 -17.17 -6.64 -16.91
N HIS A 8 -17.57 -6.68 -15.63
CA HIS A 8 -18.77 -7.39 -15.22
C HIS A 8 -20.00 -6.85 -15.96
N GLY A 9 -20.87 -7.73 -16.43
CA GLY A 9 -22.06 -7.37 -17.19
C GLY A 9 -21.83 -6.97 -18.64
N CYS A 10 -20.60 -7.12 -19.17
CA CYS A 10 -20.33 -6.85 -20.58
C CYS A 10 -21.02 -7.92 -21.46
N PRO A 11 -21.86 -7.53 -22.43
CA PRO A 11 -22.56 -8.50 -23.28
C PRO A 11 -21.63 -9.37 -24.11
N PRO A 12 -21.94 -10.65 -24.35
CA PRO A 12 -21.09 -11.58 -25.11
C PRO A 12 -20.69 -11.06 -26.49
N HIS A 13 -21.63 -10.41 -27.20
CA HIS A 13 -21.37 -9.89 -28.55
C HIS A 13 -20.39 -8.70 -28.54
N GLU A 14 -20.38 -7.88 -27.50
CA GLU A 14 -19.39 -6.78 -27.37
C GLU A 14 -18.00 -7.34 -27.06
N ILE A 15 -17.90 -8.36 -26.20
CA ILE A 15 -16.64 -9.04 -25.93
C ILE A 15 -16.07 -9.62 -27.22
N GLU A 16 -16.90 -10.32 -27.99
CA GLU A 16 -16.50 -10.89 -29.28
C GLU A 16 -16.08 -9.82 -30.28
N ALA A 17 -16.85 -8.73 -30.40
CA ALA A 17 -16.56 -7.64 -31.32
C ALA A 17 -15.20 -6.96 -31.01
N ILE A 18 -14.88 -6.74 -29.73
CA ILE A 18 -13.59 -6.19 -29.34
C ILE A 18 -12.44 -7.15 -29.65
N CYS A 19 -12.62 -8.45 -29.40
CA CYS A 19 -11.62 -9.48 -29.74
C CYS A 19 -11.39 -9.54 -31.26
N ARG A 20 -12.46 -9.52 -32.05
CA ARG A 20 -12.39 -9.46 -33.52
C ARG A 20 -11.64 -8.25 -34.01
N TYR A 21 -11.96 -7.09 -33.47
CA TYR A 21 -11.25 -5.84 -33.83
C TYR A 21 -9.74 -5.94 -33.58
N MET A 22 -9.32 -6.56 -32.49
CA MET A 22 -7.89 -6.75 -32.21
C MET A 22 -7.23 -7.76 -33.16
N LEU A 23 -7.94 -8.83 -33.55
CA LEU A 23 -7.44 -9.83 -34.48
C LEU A 23 -7.49 -9.34 -35.94
N GLU A 24 -8.61 -8.78 -36.39
CA GLU A 24 -8.85 -8.43 -37.79
C GLU A 24 -8.22 -7.10 -38.17
N GLU A 25 -8.46 -6.05 -37.36
CA GLU A 25 -8.06 -4.70 -37.72
C GLU A 25 -6.67 -4.32 -37.19
N LYS A 26 -6.29 -4.82 -35.99
CA LYS A 26 -5.00 -4.51 -35.38
C LYS A 26 -3.93 -5.57 -35.64
N GLY A 27 -4.29 -6.78 -36.08
CA GLY A 27 -3.36 -7.86 -36.34
C GLY A 27 -2.59 -8.31 -35.08
N LEU A 28 -3.24 -8.33 -33.91
CA LEU A 28 -2.58 -8.60 -32.63
C LEU A 28 -2.95 -9.96 -32.06
N ASN A 29 -1.97 -10.71 -31.59
CA ASN A 29 -2.20 -11.86 -30.72
C ASN A 29 -3.00 -11.38 -29.50
N THR A 30 -4.11 -12.04 -29.17
CA THR A 30 -5.11 -11.54 -28.24
C THR A 30 -5.46 -12.56 -27.18
N PHE A 31 -5.43 -12.14 -25.91
CA PHE A 31 -6.03 -12.89 -24.80
C PHE A 31 -7.24 -12.13 -24.28
N VAL A 32 -8.36 -12.83 -24.05
CA VAL A 32 -9.52 -12.26 -23.37
C VAL A 32 -9.57 -12.73 -21.93
N LYS A 33 -9.69 -11.78 -21.00
CA LYS A 33 -9.76 -12.08 -19.57
C LYS A 33 -11.21 -12.32 -19.16
N LEU A 34 -11.47 -13.48 -18.55
CA LEU A 34 -12.81 -13.92 -18.19
C LEU A 34 -13.04 -13.87 -16.67
N ASN A 35 -14.33 -13.90 -16.29
CA ASN A 35 -14.76 -13.80 -14.90
C ASN A 35 -14.91 -15.20 -14.27
N PRO A 36 -14.72 -15.33 -12.93
CA PRO A 36 -15.00 -16.58 -12.21
C PRO A 36 -16.49 -16.95 -12.22
N THR A 37 -17.36 -16.01 -12.50
CA THR A 37 -18.82 -16.20 -12.65
C THR A 37 -19.21 -17.20 -13.76
N LEU A 38 -18.29 -17.51 -14.68
CA LEU A 38 -18.47 -18.60 -15.67
C LEU A 38 -18.81 -19.95 -15.06
N LEU A 39 -18.41 -20.23 -13.81
CA LEU A 39 -18.80 -21.47 -13.11
C LEU A 39 -20.27 -21.52 -12.72
N GLY A 40 -20.97 -20.37 -12.79
CA GLY A 40 -22.33 -20.21 -12.26
C GLY A 40 -22.37 -20.03 -10.74
N TYR A 41 -23.47 -19.40 -10.26
CA TYR A 41 -23.64 -19.04 -8.85
C TYR A 41 -23.48 -20.25 -7.92
N ALA A 42 -24.22 -21.35 -8.20
CA ALA A 42 -24.22 -22.52 -7.34
C ALA A 42 -22.82 -23.14 -7.16
N ARG A 43 -22.05 -23.24 -8.24
CA ARG A 43 -20.69 -23.81 -8.16
C ARG A 43 -19.70 -22.89 -7.47
N VAL A 44 -19.79 -21.60 -7.71
CA VAL A 44 -18.95 -20.60 -7.00
C VAL A 44 -19.25 -20.64 -5.50
N ARG A 45 -20.53 -20.70 -5.12
CA ARG A 45 -20.95 -20.79 -3.71
C ARG A 45 -20.42 -22.05 -3.05
N GLU A 46 -20.60 -23.21 -3.71
CA GLU A 46 -20.09 -24.50 -3.24
C GLU A 46 -18.56 -24.44 -2.97
N ILE A 47 -17.79 -23.95 -3.94
CA ILE A 47 -16.33 -23.85 -3.80
C ILE A 47 -15.95 -22.96 -2.61
N LEU A 48 -16.60 -21.80 -2.47
CA LEU A 48 -16.33 -20.89 -1.36
C LEU A 48 -16.69 -21.52 0.00
N ASP A 49 -17.79 -22.26 0.06
CA ASP A 49 -18.22 -22.93 1.30
C ASP A 49 -17.25 -24.04 1.70
N VAL A 50 -16.87 -24.89 0.75
CA VAL A 50 -15.90 -25.97 0.98
C VAL A 50 -14.54 -25.42 1.44
N CYS A 51 -14.10 -24.29 0.88
CA CYS A 51 -12.86 -23.65 1.28
C CYS A 51 -12.99 -22.79 2.56
N GLY A 52 -14.16 -22.78 3.24
CA GLY A 52 -14.39 -22.07 4.49
C GLY A 52 -14.69 -20.58 4.34
N PHE A 53 -14.98 -20.10 3.12
CA PHE A 53 -15.34 -18.72 2.82
C PHE A 53 -16.85 -18.47 2.77
N GLY A 54 -17.66 -19.28 3.48
CA GLY A 54 -19.11 -19.20 3.50
C GLY A 54 -19.69 -17.84 3.94
N TYR A 55 -18.91 -17.06 4.68
CA TYR A 55 -19.28 -15.71 5.12
C TYR A 55 -19.25 -14.65 4.01
N ILE A 56 -18.70 -14.97 2.82
CA ILE A 56 -18.65 -14.04 1.70
C ILE A 56 -20.03 -13.97 1.05
N GLY A 57 -20.63 -12.78 1.03
CA GLY A 57 -21.87 -12.52 0.33
C GLY A 57 -21.67 -12.42 -1.18
N LEU A 58 -22.53 -13.05 -1.96
CA LEU A 58 -22.58 -12.97 -3.42
C LEU A 58 -23.93 -12.41 -3.85
N LYS A 59 -23.96 -11.60 -4.90
CA LYS A 59 -25.20 -11.14 -5.57
C LYS A 59 -25.49 -12.08 -6.74
N GLU A 60 -26.58 -12.81 -6.69
CA GLU A 60 -26.98 -13.73 -7.75
C GLU A 60 -27.21 -13.01 -9.08
N GLU A 61 -27.78 -11.83 -9.04
CA GLU A 61 -28.00 -10.94 -10.20
C GLU A 61 -26.72 -10.65 -10.99
N SER A 62 -25.57 -10.54 -10.33
CA SER A 62 -24.29 -10.32 -10.99
C SER A 62 -23.90 -11.50 -11.88
N PHE A 63 -24.24 -12.72 -11.46
CA PHE A 63 -24.02 -13.92 -12.27
C PHE A 63 -25.00 -13.97 -13.46
N ASP A 64 -26.18 -13.41 -13.33
CA ASP A 64 -27.16 -13.43 -14.42
C ASP A 64 -26.81 -12.46 -15.55
N HIS A 65 -26.19 -11.35 -15.23
CA HIS A 65 -25.75 -10.38 -16.22
C HIS A 65 -24.39 -10.70 -16.86
N ASP A 66 -23.56 -11.51 -16.22
CA ASP A 66 -22.24 -11.91 -16.73
C ASP A 66 -22.34 -12.98 -17.83
N LEU A 67 -21.29 -13.09 -18.63
CA LEU A 67 -21.11 -14.09 -19.68
C LEU A 67 -21.34 -15.51 -19.15
N LYS A 68 -22.29 -16.25 -19.73
CA LYS A 68 -22.57 -17.65 -19.36
C LYS A 68 -21.60 -18.61 -20.05
N LEU A 69 -21.33 -19.75 -19.42
CA LEU A 69 -20.37 -20.73 -19.95
C LEU A 69 -20.68 -21.18 -21.39
N THR A 70 -21.95 -21.49 -21.70
CA THR A 70 -22.36 -21.92 -23.05
C THR A 70 -22.04 -20.87 -24.10
N GLN A 71 -22.37 -19.60 -23.84
CA GLN A 71 -22.07 -18.48 -24.71
C GLN A 71 -20.55 -18.25 -24.85
N ALA A 72 -19.80 -18.42 -23.74
CA ALA A 72 -18.34 -18.33 -23.76
C ALA A 72 -17.72 -19.40 -24.66
N LEU A 73 -18.16 -20.65 -24.56
CA LEU A 73 -17.61 -21.74 -25.38
C LEU A 73 -17.80 -21.47 -26.88
N GLU A 74 -19.02 -21.10 -27.29
CA GLU A 74 -19.33 -20.77 -28.69
C GLU A 74 -18.51 -19.57 -29.20
N MET A 75 -18.40 -18.52 -28.40
CA MET A 75 -17.61 -17.33 -28.71
C MET A 75 -16.12 -17.68 -28.87
N LEU A 76 -15.56 -18.44 -27.93
CA LEU A 76 -14.15 -18.82 -27.94
C LEU A 76 -13.83 -19.71 -29.15
N GLU A 77 -14.71 -20.63 -29.53
CA GLU A 77 -14.55 -21.47 -30.73
C GLU A 77 -14.44 -20.59 -32.00
N ARG A 78 -15.37 -19.64 -32.17
CA ARG A 78 -15.33 -18.70 -33.30
C ARG A 78 -14.06 -17.84 -33.33
N LEU A 79 -13.62 -17.35 -32.18
CA LEU A 79 -12.42 -16.51 -32.07
C LEU A 79 -11.13 -17.30 -32.30
N MET A 80 -11.05 -18.57 -31.83
CA MET A 80 -9.94 -19.45 -32.14
C MET A 80 -9.85 -19.76 -33.65
N ALA A 81 -10.98 -20.03 -34.30
CA ALA A 81 -11.02 -20.26 -35.74
C ALA A 81 -10.55 -19.00 -36.51
N LEU A 82 -11.03 -17.83 -36.14
CA LEU A 82 -10.63 -16.56 -36.73
C LEU A 82 -9.12 -16.29 -36.54
N ALA A 83 -8.61 -16.47 -35.33
CA ALA A 83 -7.18 -16.25 -35.06
C ALA A 83 -6.30 -17.21 -35.89
N LYS A 84 -6.71 -18.46 -36.04
CA LYS A 84 -6.02 -19.42 -36.89
C LYS A 84 -6.02 -19.00 -38.38
N GLU A 85 -7.16 -18.50 -38.87
CA GLU A 85 -7.26 -17.93 -40.25
C GLU A 85 -6.28 -16.78 -40.45
N LYS A 86 -6.18 -15.89 -39.45
CA LYS A 86 -5.27 -14.74 -39.47
C LYS A 86 -3.81 -15.06 -39.12
N SER A 87 -3.47 -16.31 -38.84
CA SER A 87 -2.15 -16.73 -38.36
C SER A 87 -1.71 -15.99 -37.09
N LEU A 88 -2.66 -15.73 -36.18
CA LEU A 88 -2.49 -15.07 -34.90
C LEU A 88 -2.76 -16.01 -33.74
N GLY A 89 -2.17 -15.70 -32.57
CA GLY A 89 -2.47 -16.40 -31.32
C GLY A 89 -3.72 -15.81 -30.66
N PHE A 90 -4.59 -16.72 -30.20
CA PHE A 90 -5.74 -16.36 -29.37
C PHE A 90 -5.82 -17.30 -28.16
N GLY A 91 -6.23 -16.75 -27.00
CA GLY A 91 -6.40 -17.51 -25.77
C GLY A 91 -7.20 -16.74 -24.72
N VAL A 92 -7.26 -17.32 -23.53
CA VAL A 92 -7.96 -16.72 -22.40
C VAL A 92 -7.01 -16.42 -21.25
N LYS A 93 -7.33 -15.38 -20.48
CA LYS A 93 -6.68 -15.10 -19.20
C LYS A 93 -7.67 -15.32 -18.07
N LEU A 94 -7.31 -16.15 -17.11
CA LEU A 94 -8.18 -16.59 -16.02
C LEU A 94 -7.61 -16.21 -14.67
N THR A 95 -8.31 -15.43 -13.83
CA THR A 95 -9.59 -14.76 -14.02
C THR A 95 -9.51 -13.28 -13.63
N ASN A 96 -10.59 -12.51 -13.86
CA ASN A 96 -10.83 -11.28 -13.12
C ASN A 96 -11.09 -11.60 -11.64
N THR A 97 -11.23 -10.57 -10.82
CA THR A 97 -11.67 -10.68 -9.42
C THR A 97 -13.14 -11.08 -9.36
N LEU A 98 -13.56 -11.66 -8.25
CA LEU A 98 -14.98 -11.96 -8.00
C LEU A 98 -15.62 -10.78 -7.26
N GLY A 99 -16.72 -10.24 -7.79
CA GLY A 99 -17.56 -9.27 -7.09
C GLY A 99 -18.24 -9.89 -5.88
N THR A 100 -18.15 -9.23 -4.73
CA THR A 100 -18.70 -9.71 -3.46
C THR A 100 -19.38 -8.56 -2.72
N ILE A 101 -20.32 -8.87 -1.84
CA ILE A 101 -21.05 -7.87 -1.05
C ILE A 101 -20.14 -7.30 0.04
N ASN A 102 -20.08 -5.99 0.15
CA ASN A 102 -19.35 -5.28 1.20
C ASN A 102 -20.21 -5.22 2.50
N ASN A 103 -20.49 -6.38 3.07
CA ASN A 103 -21.36 -6.52 4.24
C ASN A 103 -20.78 -5.96 5.56
N LYS A 104 -19.48 -5.63 5.57
CA LYS A 104 -18.80 -5.04 6.75
C LYS A 104 -18.46 -3.56 6.57
N GLY A 105 -18.83 -2.95 5.44
CA GLY A 105 -18.49 -1.56 5.16
C GLY A 105 -16.98 -1.28 5.14
N ALA A 106 -16.16 -2.28 4.80
CA ALA A 106 -14.70 -2.15 4.81
C ALA A 106 -14.16 -1.18 3.75
N LEU A 107 -14.90 -1.00 2.67
CA LEU A 107 -14.59 -0.08 1.57
C LEU A 107 -15.81 0.80 1.28
N PRO A 108 -15.65 1.96 0.62
CA PRO A 108 -16.77 2.71 0.09
C PRO A 108 -17.54 1.89 -0.96
N GLY A 109 -18.88 1.91 -0.88
CA GLY A 109 -19.75 1.22 -1.83
C GLY A 109 -20.31 -0.11 -1.33
N GLU A 110 -21.26 -0.65 -2.08
CA GLU A 110 -21.96 -1.90 -1.75
C GLU A 110 -21.18 -3.15 -2.13
N GLU A 111 -20.26 -3.03 -3.05
CA GLU A 111 -19.47 -4.13 -3.60
C GLU A 111 -17.98 -3.98 -3.30
N MET A 112 -17.34 -5.12 -3.17
CA MET A 112 -15.90 -5.25 -3.10
C MET A 112 -15.44 -6.43 -3.96
N TYR A 113 -14.16 -6.47 -4.29
CA TYR A 113 -13.63 -7.46 -5.23
C TYR A 113 -12.67 -8.41 -4.52
N MET A 114 -13.05 -9.70 -4.52
CA MET A 114 -12.22 -10.75 -3.96
C MET A 114 -11.07 -11.10 -4.90
N SER A 115 -9.86 -11.13 -4.36
CA SER A 115 -8.63 -11.48 -5.06
C SER A 115 -7.70 -12.33 -4.20
N GLY A 116 -6.53 -12.68 -4.71
CA GLY A 116 -5.51 -13.43 -3.98
C GLY A 116 -5.89 -14.89 -3.76
N ARG A 117 -5.45 -15.46 -2.63
CA ARG A 117 -5.55 -16.90 -2.33
C ARG A 117 -6.97 -17.48 -2.47
N ALA A 118 -7.97 -16.76 -1.99
CA ALA A 118 -9.36 -17.21 -2.07
C ALA A 118 -9.90 -17.35 -3.51
N LEU A 119 -9.28 -16.64 -4.46
CA LEU A 119 -9.64 -16.71 -5.87
C LEU A 119 -9.04 -17.94 -6.57
N PHE A 120 -7.96 -18.54 -6.05
CA PHE A 120 -7.25 -19.65 -6.68
C PHE A 120 -8.16 -20.84 -6.99
N PRO A 121 -8.95 -21.42 -6.04
CA PRO A 121 -9.80 -22.56 -6.35
C PRO A 121 -10.87 -22.24 -7.38
N LEU A 122 -11.36 -21.02 -7.46
CA LEU A 122 -12.31 -20.59 -8.48
C LEU A 122 -11.64 -20.53 -9.86
N SER A 123 -10.52 -19.83 -9.95
CA SER A 123 -9.81 -19.61 -11.22
C SER A 123 -9.31 -20.91 -11.84
N ILE A 124 -8.81 -21.83 -11.02
CA ILE A 124 -8.32 -23.11 -11.52
C ILE A 124 -9.46 -24.02 -11.95
N ASN A 125 -10.63 -23.96 -11.30
CA ASN A 125 -11.82 -24.68 -11.74
C ASN A 125 -12.38 -24.11 -13.06
N VAL A 126 -12.35 -22.78 -13.28
CA VAL A 126 -12.68 -22.20 -14.61
C VAL A 126 -11.71 -22.73 -15.67
N ALA A 127 -10.41 -22.75 -15.36
CA ALA A 127 -9.39 -23.27 -16.27
C ALA A 127 -9.67 -24.75 -16.66
N ALA A 128 -10.00 -25.58 -15.68
CA ALA A 128 -10.31 -26.99 -15.91
C ALA A 128 -11.56 -27.18 -16.79
N VAL A 129 -12.61 -26.40 -16.58
CA VAL A 129 -13.83 -26.47 -17.41
C VAL A 129 -13.52 -26.11 -18.85
N LEU A 130 -12.82 -24.99 -19.09
CA LEU A 130 -12.46 -24.54 -20.44
C LEU A 130 -11.47 -25.52 -21.11
N SER A 131 -10.46 -25.99 -20.38
CA SER A 131 -9.48 -26.94 -20.91
C SER A 131 -10.13 -28.26 -21.37
N ARG A 132 -11.10 -28.79 -20.62
CA ARG A 132 -11.87 -29.98 -21.06
C ARG A 132 -12.66 -29.72 -22.33
N ALA A 133 -13.31 -28.54 -22.41
CA ALA A 133 -14.14 -28.20 -23.57
C ALA A 133 -13.34 -28.06 -24.88
N PHE A 134 -12.07 -27.73 -24.80
CA PHE A 134 -11.18 -27.50 -25.93
C PHE A 134 -10.03 -28.51 -26.02
N ASP A 135 -10.10 -29.68 -25.37
CA ASP A 135 -9.05 -30.71 -25.36
C ASP A 135 -7.65 -30.18 -25.08
N GLY A 136 -7.51 -29.23 -24.18
CA GLY A 136 -6.24 -28.57 -23.84
C GLY A 136 -5.68 -27.63 -24.91
N LYS A 137 -6.36 -27.46 -26.05
CA LYS A 137 -5.87 -26.68 -27.21
C LYS A 137 -6.06 -25.16 -27.05
N LEU A 138 -6.94 -24.72 -26.15
CA LEU A 138 -7.14 -23.30 -25.84
C LEU A 138 -5.98 -22.82 -24.97
N PRO A 139 -5.14 -21.87 -25.45
CA PRO A 139 -4.09 -21.28 -24.63
C PRO A 139 -4.66 -20.55 -23.42
N ILE A 140 -4.16 -20.88 -22.24
CA ILE A 140 -4.59 -20.24 -20.99
C ILE A 140 -3.43 -19.49 -20.38
N SER A 141 -3.62 -18.18 -20.12
CA SER A 141 -2.81 -17.37 -19.21
C SER A 141 -3.49 -17.34 -17.84
N TYR A 142 -2.72 -17.38 -16.78
CA TYR A 142 -3.26 -17.43 -15.43
C TYR A 142 -3.13 -16.10 -14.68
N SER A 143 -4.17 -15.76 -13.93
CA SER A 143 -4.23 -14.61 -13.03
C SER A 143 -5.33 -14.82 -11.97
N GLY A 144 -4.99 -15.43 -10.85
CA GLY A 144 -6.00 -15.71 -9.81
C GLY A 144 -5.39 -16.43 -8.62
N GLY A 145 -4.74 -15.69 -7.73
CA GLY A 145 -4.18 -16.25 -6.51
C GLY A 145 -2.90 -17.06 -6.69
N ALA A 146 -2.18 -16.91 -7.80
CA ALA A 146 -0.86 -17.50 -7.98
C ALA A 146 0.13 -16.94 -6.92
N SER A 147 0.92 -17.81 -6.34
CA SER A 147 1.91 -17.53 -5.32
C SER A 147 3.03 -18.57 -5.38
N GLN A 148 4.07 -18.41 -4.56
CA GLN A 148 5.13 -19.43 -4.43
C GLN A 148 4.55 -20.82 -4.17
N LEU A 149 3.47 -20.94 -3.40
CA LEU A 149 2.88 -22.23 -3.00
C LEU A 149 2.04 -22.91 -4.09
N THR A 150 1.72 -22.22 -5.17
CA THR A 150 0.84 -22.75 -6.24
C THR A 150 1.45 -22.64 -7.63
N ILE A 151 2.54 -21.88 -7.78
CA ILE A 151 3.10 -21.58 -9.10
C ILE A 151 3.60 -22.84 -9.82
N ARG A 152 4.20 -23.79 -9.10
CA ARG A 152 4.67 -25.05 -9.63
C ARG A 152 3.50 -25.86 -10.20
N ASP A 153 2.46 -26.06 -9.40
CA ASP A 153 1.29 -26.83 -9.79
C ASP A 153 0.60 -26.24 -11.02
N ILE A 154 0.44 -24.90 -11.06
CA ILE A 154 -0.12 -24.23 -12.24
C ILE A 154 0.77 -24.44 -13.46
N PHE A 155 2.09 -24.25 -13.32
CA PHE A 155 3.04 -24.33 -14.42
C PHE A 155 3.10 -25.73 -15.01
N ASP A 156 3.06 -26.75 -14.15
CA ASP A 156 3.13 -28.16 -14.55
C ASP A 156 1.89 -28.62 -15.33
N THR A 157 0.78 -27.86 -15.29
CA THR A 157 -0.38 -28.10 -16.18
C THR A 157 -0.19 -27.57 -17.62
N GLY A 158 0.91 -26.89 -17.92
CA GLY A 158 1.12 -26.24 -19.23
C GLY A 158 0.51 -24.84 -19.33
N ILE A 159 -0.18 -24.34 -18.31
CA ILE A 159 -0.73 -22.98 -18.28
C ILE A 159 0.40 -21.95 -18.24
N ARG A 160 0.40 -21.02 -19.19
CA ARG A 160 1.38 -19.90 -19.27
C ARG A 160 0.94 -18.81 -20.24
N PRO A 161 1.31 -17.53 -20.02
CA PRO A 161 2.08 -17.04 -18.87
C PRO A 161 1.26 -17.02 -17.58
N ILE A 162 1.95 -17.09 -16.42
CA ILE A 162 1.35 -16.91 -15.10
C ILE A 162 1.64 -15.49 -14.63
N THR A 163 0.60 -14.76 -14.20
CA THR A 163 0.73 -13.40 -13.71
C THR A 163 0.29 -13.32 -12.24
N MET A 164 0.99 -12.52 -11.47
CA MET A 164 0.73 -12.29 -10.05
C MET A 164 0.57 -10.81 -9.77
N ALA A 165 -0.38 -10.46 -8.91
CA ALA A 165 -0.55 -9.09 -8.42
C ALA A 165 -0.60 -9.07 -6.89
N THR A 166 -1.60 -9.70 -6.28
CA THR A 166 -1.84 -9.68 -4.84
C THR A 166 -0.65 -10.18 -4.03
N ASP A 167 0.05 -11.21 -4.51
CA ASP A 167 1.22 -11.75 -3.82
C ASP A 167 2.40 -10.77 -3.83
N LEU A 168 2.57 -10.01 -4.89
CA LEU A 168 3.63 -8.98 -5.01
C LEU A 168 3.33 -7.69 -4.23
N LEU A 169 2.07 -7.48 -3.82
CA LEU A 169 1.70 -6.37 -2.95
C LEU A 169 2.00 -6.65 -1.47
N LYS A 170 2.30 -7.89 -1.15
CA LYS A 170 2.76 -8.29 0.19
C LYS A 170 4.20 -7.86 0.40
N PRO A 171 4.63 -7.75 1.68
CA PRO A 171 6.02 -7.50 2.01
C PRO A 171 6.98 -8.48 1.34
N GLY A 172 8.13 -7.95 0.90
CA GLY A 172 9.05 -8.64 0.01
C GLY A 172 8.89 -8.25 -1.47
N GLY A 173 7.70 -7.78 -1.88
CA GLY A 173 7.47 -7.24 -3.22
C GLY A 173 8.00 -8.15 -4.33
N TYR A 174 8.77 -7.59 -5.24
CA TYR A 174 9.35 -8.35 -6.37
C TYR A 174 10.38 -9.41 -5.97
N LEU A 175 10.94 -9.39 -4.75
CA LEU A 175 11.82 -10.47 -4.27
C LEU A 175 11.08 -11.81 -4.18
N ARG A 176 9.75 -11.78 -4.01
CA ARG A 176 8.91 -12.99 -4.02
C ARG A 176 8.95 -13.72 -5.36
N LEU A 177 9.22 -13.03 -6.48
CA LEU A 177 9.41 -13.66 -7.77
C LEU A 177 10.61 -14.60 -7.80
N SER A 178 11.70 -14.28 -7.10
CA SER A 178 12.86 -15.16 -7.01
C SER A 178 12.52 -16.47 -6.30
N ALA A 179 11.67 -16.45 -5.29
CA ALA A 179 11.17 -17.66 -4.65
C ALA A 179 10.29 -18.48 -5.61
N CYS A 180 9.37 -17.83 -6.31
CA CYS A 180 8.55 -18.48 -7.34
C CYS A 180 9.38 -19.12 -8.44
N MET A 181 10.46 -18.48 -8.90
CA MET A 181 11.33 -19.03 -9.94
C MET A 181 12.08 -20.27 -9.45
N ARG A 182 12.52 -20.30 -8.19
CA ARG A 182 13.12 -21.51 -7.60
C ARG A 182 12.17 -22.69 -7.58
N GLU A 183 10.90 -22.46 -7.33
CA GLU A 183 9.89 -23.55 -7.38
C GLU A 183 9.74 -24.16 -8.78
N LEU A 184 10.05 -23.40 -9.83
CA LEU A 184 10.00 -23.89 -11.21
C LEU A 184 11.26 -24.64 -11.66
N GLU A 185 12.33 -24.59 -10.89
CA GLU A 185 13.56 -25.33 -11.18
C GLU A 185 13.28 -26.83 -11.21
N GLY A 186 13.76 -27.50 -12.26
CA GLY A 186 13.58 -28.95 -12.45
C GLY A 186 12.15 -29.39 -12.84
N SER A 187 11.26 -28.45 -13.26
CA SER A 187 9.97 -28.83 -13.86
C SER A 187 10.18 -29.53 -15.21
N ASP A 188 9.45 -30.58 -15.42
CA ASP A 188 9.38 -31.32 -16.71
C ASP A 188 8.42 -30.64 -17.71
N ALA A 189 7.64 -29.69 -17.27
CA ALA A 189 6.61 -29.02 -18.07
C ALA A 189 7.14 -27.90 -18.98
N TRP A 190 8.43 -27.58 -18.97
CA TRP A 190 8.99 -26.49 -19.80
C TRP A 190 8.75 -26.67 -21.31
N GLY A 191 8.65 -27.89 -21.77
CA GLY A 191 8.41 -28.25 -23.18
C GLY A 191 6.94 -28.39 -23.59
N LEU A 192 5.98 -28.21 -22.67
CA LEU A 192 4.56 -28.29 -22.98
C LEU A 192 4.10 -27.11 -23.83
N ASP A 193 3.45 -27.39 -24.94
CA ASP A 193 2.85 -26.41 -25.88
C ASP A 193 1.31 -26.36 -25.80
N HIS A 194 0.72 -27.17 -24.93
CA HIS A 194 -0.73 -27.27 -24.69
C HIS A 194 -0.98 -27.43 -23.18
N VAL A 195 -2.25 -27.33 -22.80
CA VAL A 195 -2.67 -27.56 -21.41
C VAL A 195 -2.93 -29.04 -21.19
N ASP A 196 -2.24 -29.63 -20.22
CA ASP A 196 -2.48 -30.99 -19.77
C ASP A 196 -3.80 -31.08 -19.01
N VAL A 197 -4.83 -31.59 -19.68
CA VAL A 197 -6.20 -31.64 -19.15
C VAL A 197 -6.29 -32.50 -17.89
N GLU A 198 -5.54 -33.62 -17.83
CA GLU A 198 -5.61 -34.51 -16.67
C GLU A 198 -4.94 -33.91 -15.45
N ARG A 199 -3.74 -33.34 -15.61
CA ARG A 199 -3.06 -32.61 -14.53
C ARG A 199 -3.90 -31.44 -14.01
N LEU A 200 -4.51 -30.68 -14.93
CA LEU A 200 -5.34 -29.53 -14.56
C LEU A 200 -6.62 -29.97 -13.84
N ASN A 201 -7.25 -31.05 -14.24
CA ASN A 201 -8.43 -31.60 -13.56
C ASN A 201 -8.09 -32.05 -12.12
N ARG A 202 -6.95 -32.73 -11.95
CA ARG A 202 -6.46 -33.09 -10.61
C ARG A 202 -6.23 -31.84 -9.76
N LEU A 203 -5.49 -30.88 -10.29
CA LEU A 203 -5.22 -29.62 -9.57
C LEU A 203 -6.52 -28.88 -9.19
N ALA A 204 -7.52 -28.86 -10.08
CA ALA A 204 -8.81 -28.23 -9.80
C ALA A 204 -9.60 -28.95 -8.70
N ALA A 205 -9.49 -30.27 -8.61
CA ALA A 205 -10.07 -31.07 -7.53
C ALA A 205 -9.30 -30.84 -6.21
N ASP A 206 -7.97 -30.92 -6.25
CA ASP A 206 -7.11 -30.76 -5.10
C ASP A 206 -7.22 -29.35 -4.50
N ALA A 207 -7.43 -28.32 -5.35
CA ALA A 207 -7.61 -26.95 -4.92
C ALA A 207 -8.81 -26.73 -3.97
N LEU A 208 -9.75 -27.66 -3.89
CA LEU A 208 -10.87 -27.61 -2.95
C LEU A 208 -10.50 -28.09 -1.55
N THR A 209 -9.45 -28.91 -1.44
CA THR A 209 -9.04 -29.55 -0.18
C THR A 209 -7.61 -29.22 0.23
N MET A 210 -6.81 -28.62 -0.67
CA MET A 210 -5.46 -28.15 -0.34
C MET A 210 -5.53 -27.24 0.87
N GLU A 211 -4.70 -27.48 1.85
CA GLU A 211 -4.68 -26.72 3.10
C GLU A 211 -4.46 -25.22 2.85
N TYR A 212 -3.57 -24.87 1.92
CA TYR A 212 -3.30 -23.49 1.51
C TYR A 212 -4.55 -22.73 1.01
N THR A 213 -5.50 -23.41 0.41
CA THR A 213 -6.73 -22.80 -0.12
C THR A 213 -7.78 -22.57 0.95
N GLN A 214 -7.67 -23.26 2.09
CA GLN A 214 -8.63 -23.19 3.17
C GLN A 214 -8.54 -21.86 3.93
N LYS A 215 -9.69 -21.31 4.33
CA LYS A 215 -9.78 -20.03 5.08
C LYS A 215 -8.96 -20.04 6.37
N HIS A 216 -8.99 -21.18 7.08
CA HIS A 216 -8.30 -21.31 8.37
C HIS A 216 -6.79 -21.45 8.23
N TRP A 217 -6.30 -21.79 7.03
CA TRP A 217 -4.86 -21.99 6.82
C TRP A 217 -4.04 -20.73 7.13
N LYS A 218 -2.97 -20.97 7.84
CA LYS A 218 -1.88 -20.01 8.08
C LYS A 218 -0.56 -20.69 7.77
N PRO A 219 0.47 -19.96 7.32
CA PRO A 219 1.75 -20.54 6.87
C PRO A 219 2.46 -21.40 7.91
N GLU A 220 2.11 -21.25 9.16
CA GLU A 220 2.68 -22.05 10.25
C GLU A 220 1.58 -22.51 11.20
N GLU A 221 1.71 -23.76 11.64
CA GLU A 221 0.98 -24.26 12.80
C GLU A 221 1.31 -23.39 14.01
N ARG A 222 0.39 -23.34 14.97
CA ARG A 222 0.70 -22.70 16.26
C ARG A 222 1.97 -23.35 16.80
N ILE A 223 2.97 -22.53 17.08
CA ILE A 223 4.10 -22.97 17.90
C ILE A 223 3.51 -23.24 19.28
N GLU A 224 3.23 -24.49 19.56
CA GLU A 224 2.88 -24.92 20.91
C GLU A 224 4.20 -25.08 21.67
N VAL A 225 4.45 -24.17 22.59
CA VAL A 225 5.55 -24.30 23.53
C VAL A 225 4.99 -25.05 24.72
N ALA A 226 5.45 -26.28 24.90
CA ALA A 226 4.96 -27.16 25.99
C ALA A 226 5.33 -26.69 27.40
N GLU A 227 6.23 -25.74 27.53
CA GLU A 227 6.71 -25.21 28.80
C GLU A 227 6.67 -23.68 28.78
N ASP A 228 6.55 -23.07 29.96
CA ASP A 228 6.65 -21.62 30.11
C ASP A 228 8.01 -21.14 29.62
N LEU A 229 8.01 -20.26 28.65
CA LEU A 229 9.24 -19.62 28.16
C LEU A 229 9.80 -18.73 29.28
N PRO A 230 11.09 -18.85 29.61
CA PRO A 230 11.70 -17.93 30.55
C PRO A 230 11.58 -16.51 30.01
N LEU A 231 11.15 -15.57 30.83
CA LEU A 231 11.20 -14.16 30.52
C LEU A 231 12.67 -13.78 30.35
N THR A 232 13.05 -13.49 29.11
CA THR A 232 14.40 -13.04 28.79
C THR A 232 14.31 -11.63 28.21
N ASP A 233 15.12 -10.71 28.73
CA ASP A 233 15.21 -9.32 28.26
C ASP A 233 15.94 -9.19 26.90
N CYS A 234 16.37 -10.31 26.32
CA CYS A 234 17.13 -10.31 25.07
C CYS A 234 16.29 -10.27 23.79
N TYR A 235 14.97 -10.36 23.89
CA TYR A 235 14.07 -10.30 22.73
C TYR A 235 13.51 -8.90 22.53
N VAL A 236 14.20 -8.10 21.75
CA VAL A 236 13.63 -6.84 21.24
C VAL A 236 12.93 -7.13 19.91
N ALA A 237 11.64 -6.85 19.83
CA ALA A 237 10.89 -7.06 18.61
C ALA A 237 11.55 -6.30 17.42
N PRO A 238 11.72 -6.92 16.23
CA PRO A 238 12.36 -6.29 15.08
C PRO A 238 11.71 -4.97 14.68
N CYS A 239 10.40 -4.82 14.86
CA CYS A 239 9.69 -3.57 14.65
C CYS A 239 10.17 -2.43 15.56
N VAL A 240 10.52 -2.72 16.81
CA VAL A 240 11.11 -1.75 17.75
C VAL A 240 12.52 -1.37 17.29
N THR A 241 13.33 -2.38 16.90
CA THR A 241 14.68 -2.14 16.42
C THR A 241 14.71 -1.31 15.14
N ALA A 242 13.80 -1.56 14.22
CA ALA A 242 13.66 -0.82 12.96
C ALA A 242 13.05 0.58 13.13
N CYS A 243 12.34 0.82 14.23
CA CYS A 243 11.79 2.14 14.52
C CYS A 243 12.92 3.13 14.86
N ALA A 244 13.02 4.24 14.13
CA ALA A 244 14.07 5.24 14.33
C ALA A 244 14.05 5.84 15.76
N ILE A 245 12.87 5.95 16.37
CA ILE A 245 12.67 6.50 17.73
C ILE A 245 12.41 5.42 18.78
N LYS A 246 12.57 4.14 18.42
CA LYS A 246 12.47 2.98 19.34
C LYS A 246 11.17 2.97 20.16
N GLN A 247 10.03 3.19 19.49
CA GLN A 247 8.72 3.05 20.15
C GLN A 247 8.49 1.60 20.59
N ASP A 248 7.85 1.44 21.74
CA ASP A 248 7.40 0.13 22.21
C ASP A 248 6.14 -0.29 21.49
N ILE A 249 6.36 -0.81 20.27
CA ILE A 249 5.29 -1.16 19.33
C ILE A 249 4.45 -2.34 19.84
N PRO A 250 5.04 -3.44 20.32
CA PRO A 250 4.25 -4.56 20.82
C PRO A 250 3.32 -4.15 21.96
N GLU A 251 3.80 -3.34 22.89
CA GLU A 251 3.02 -2.95 24.04
C GLU A 251 1.87 -2.01 23.69
N TYR A 252 2.08 -0.98 22.87
CA TYR A 252 0.94 -0.14 22.51
C TYR A 252 -0.10 -0.89 21.66
N ILE A 253 0.32 -1.90 20.85
CA ILE A 253 -0.62 -2.76 20.11
C ILE A 253 -1.43 -3.63 21.08
N ARG A 254 -0.79 -4.18 22.11
CA ARG A 254 -1.47 -4.94 23.15
C ARG A 254 -2.52 -4.09 23.86
N LEU A 255 -2.15 -2.88 24.27
CA LEU A 255 -3.06 -1.92 24.91
C LEU A 255 -4.25 -1.55 24.00
N LEU A 256 -4.02 -1.37 22.70
CA LEU A 256 -5.09 -1.14 21.72
C LEU A 256 -6.04 -2.33 21.62
N GLY A 257 -5.50 -3.56 21.66
CA GLY A 257 -6.30 -4.78 21.67
C GLY A 257 -7.17 -4.93 22.91
N GLU A 258 -6.74 -4.36 24.02
CA GLU A 258 -7.49 -4.27 25.29
C GLU A 258 -8.43 -3.05 25.36
N HIS A 259 -8.54 -2.26 24.27
CA HIS A 259 -9.30 -1.01 24.21
C HIS A 259 -8.81 0.09 25.18
N ARG A 260 -7.58 0.00 25.66
CA ARG A 260 -6.91 0.97 26.52
C ARG A 260 -6.21 2.03 25.68
N TYR A 261 -6.98 2.79 24.93
CA TYR A 261 -6.47 3.72 23.91
C TYR A 261 -5.64 4.86 24.50
N ALA A 262 -6.05 5.40 25.64
CA ALA A 262 -5.33 6.48 26.30
C ALA A 262 -3.97 6.01 26.85
N ASP A 263 -3.89 4.79 27.38
CA ASP A 263 -2.64 4.20 27.87
C ASP A 263 -1.68 3.92 26.69
N ALA A 264 -2.22 3.43 25.57
CA ALA A 264 -1.45 3.25 24.34
C ALA A 264 -0.89 4.59 23.82
N LEU A 265 -1.68 5.66 23.86
CA LEU A 265 -1.25 6.99 23.47
C LEU A 265 -0.19 7.57 24.41
N GLU A 266 -0.34 7.37 25.72
CA GLU A 266 0.66 7.76 26.71
C GLU A 266 2.01 7.07 26.46
N LEU A 267 1.98 5.77 26.19
CA LEU A 267 3.18 5.00 25.85
C LEU A 267 3.83 5.52 24.56
N ILE A 268 3.03 5.84 23.54
CA ILE A 268 3.51 6.45 22.30
C ILE A 268 4.22 7.76 22.59
N TYR A 269 3.65 8.64 23.41
CA TYR A 269 4.25 9.92 23.78
C TYR A 269 5.55 9.83 24.57
N GLN A 270 5.89 8.67 25.10
CA GLN A 270 7.20 8.48 25.78
C GLN A 270 8.37 8.59 24.78
N ARG A 271 8.16 8.23 23.52
CA ARG A 271 9.20 8.19 22.47
C ARG A 271 8.85 9.03 21.22
N ASN A 272 7.61 9.45 21.07
CA ASN A 272 7.11 10.14 19.90
C ASN A 272 6.38 11.41 20.30
N ALA A 273 7.03 12.56 20.10
CA ALA A 273 6.44 13.85 20.42
C ALA A 273 5.31 14.26 19.47
N LEU A 274 5.24 13.68 18.27
CA LEU A 274 4.41 14.12 17.15
C LEU A 274 3.62 12.95 16.56
N PRO A 275 2.74 12.29 17.33
CA PRO A 275 2.03 11.09 16.88
C PRO A 275 1.01 11.37 15.78
N ALA A 276 0.39 12.54 15.73
CA ALA A 276 -0.51 12.94 14.66
C ALA A 276 0.24 13.04 13.32
N ILE A 277 1.37 13.74 13.30
CA ILE A 277 2.24 13.85 12.12
C ILE A 277 2.77 12.49 11.70
N THR A 278 3.41 11.76 12.61
CA THR A 278 4.05 10.48 12.28
C THR A 278 3.04 9.37 11.99
N GLY A 279 1.81 9.48 12.43
CA GLY A 279 0.69 8.61 12.03
C GLY A 279 0.36 8.68 10.54
N HIS A 280 0.66 9.82 9.89
CA HIS A 280 0.35 10.05 8.48
C HIS A 280 1.55 9.92 7.54
N ILE A 281 2.72 10.39 7.96
CA ILE A 281 3.87 10.51 7.06
C ILE A 281 5.12 9.72 7.46
N CYS A 282 5.07 8.94 8.53
CA CYS A 282 6.14 8.00 8.87
C CYS A 282 6.34 6.98 7.73
N ASP A 283 7.58 6.68 7.38
CA ASP A 283 7.96 5.68 6.40
C ASP A 283 7.79 4.23 6.87
N HIS A 284 7.33 4.05 8.12
CA HIS A 284 6.92 2.79 8.75
C HIS A 284 7.88 1.62 8.56
N GLN A 285 9.18 1.85 8.71
CA GLN A 285 10.22 0.81 8.66
C GLN A 285 9.91 -0.38 9.58
N CYS A 286 9.19 -0.15 10.67
CA CYS A 286 8.70 -1.21 11.55
C CYS A 286 7.82 -2.25 10.83
N GLN A 287 7.02 -1.83 9.83
CA GLN A 287 6.17 -2.75 9.07
C GLN A 287 6.98 -3.61 8.11
N TYR A 288 8.08 -3.08 7.54
CA TYR A 288 9.00 -3.86 6.70
C TYR A 288 9.82 -4.89 7.50
N ASN A 289 9.90 -4.74 8.80
CA ASN A 289 10.60 -5.64 9.71
C ASN A 289 9.63 -6.34 10.70
N CYS A 290 8.37 -6.43 10.35
CA CYS A 290 7.38 -7.12 11.18
C CYS A 290 7.55 -8.64 11.03
N THR A 291 7.67 -9.36 12.14
CA THR A 291 7.79 -10.84 12.14
C THR A 291 6.60 -11.53 11.50
N ARG A 292 5.43 -10.89 11.48
CA ARG A 292 4.26 -11.44 10.76
C ARG A 292 4.44 -11.54 9.24
N LEU A 293 5.46 -10.89 8.68
CA LEU A 293 5.79 -11.03 7.26
C LEU A 293 6.15 -12.46 6.88
N ASP A 294 6.71 -13.21 7.83
CA ASP A 294 7.07 -14.60 7.61
C ASP A 294 5.83 -15.52 7.56
N TYR A 295 4.68 -15.04 8.04
CA TYR A 295 3.44 -15.80 8.17
C TYR A 295 2.36 -15.37 7.16
N ASP A 296 2.01 -14.08 7.15
CA ASP A 296 0.92 -13.57 6.31
C ASP A 296 1.20 -12.15 5.80
N SER A 297 1.11 -11.13 6.67
CA SER A 297 1.37 -9.73 6.31
C SER A 297 1.71 -8.93 7.56
N ALA A 298 2.47 -7.85 7.39
CA ALA A 298 2.78 -6.94 8.47
C ALA A 298 1.51 -6.40 9.14
N LEU A 299 1.59 -6.17 10.43
CA LEU A 299 0.58 -5.38 11.12
C LEU A 299 0.60 -3.94 10.60
N ASN A 300 -0.56 -3.30 10.51
CA ASN A 300 -0.70 -1.90 10.10
C ASN A 300 -0.29 -0.94 11.23
N ILE A 301 0.97 -1.04 11.68
CA ILE A 301 1.50 -0.38 12.87
C ILE A 301 1.30 1.14 12.83
N ARG A 302 1.49 1.76 11.65
CA ARG A 302 1.26 3.20 11.50
C ARG A 302 -0.20 3.58 11.69
N GLU A 303 -1.13 2.80 11.14
CA GLU A 303 -2.56 3.04 11.30
C GLU A 303 -3.02 2.80 12.74
N LEU A 304 -2.49 1.78 13.42
CA LEU A 304 -2.76 1.52 14.84
C LEU A 304 -2.34 2.72 15.72
N LYS A 305 -1.23 3.38 15.40
CA LYS A 305 -0.83 4.61 16.09
C LYS A 305 -1.84 5.75 15.90
N LYS A 306 -2.46 5.90 14.72
CA LYS A 306 -3.56 6.85 14.52
C LYS A 306 -4.75 6.52 15.40
N VAL A 307 -5.15 5.24 15.45
CA VAL A 307 -6.25 4.77 16.30
C VAL A 307 -6.00 5.12 17.77
N ALA A 308 -4.75 4.95 18.26
CA ALA A 308 -4.39 5.35 19.62
C ALA A 308 -4.65 6.85 19.85
N LEU A 309 -4.28 7.71 18.91
CA LEU A 309 -4.52 9.15 19.01
C LEU A 309 -6.01 9.48 18.92
N GLU A 310 -6.69 8.98 17.88
CA GLU A 310 -8.09 9.31 17.61
C GLU A 310 -9.04 8.89 18.75
N LYS A 311 -8.80 7.71 19.31
CA LYS A 311 -9.67 7.17 20.37
C LYS A 311 -9.19 7.45 21.80
N GLY A 312 -7.90 7.68 21.97
CA GLY A 312 -7.30 7.87 23.29
C GLY A 312 -7.13 9.31 23.72
N TRP A 313 -7.23 10.28 22.77
CA TRP A 313 -6.88 11.68 23.04
C TRP A 313 -7.68 12.34 24.16
N ASP A 314 -9.01 12.24 24.13
CA ASP A 314 -9.87 12.94 25.09
C ASP A 314 -9.63 12.47 26.51
N GLU A 315 -9.53 11.16 26.70
CA GLU A 315 -9.22 10.57 28.01
C GLU A 315 -7.77 10.89 28.44
N TYR A 316 -6.81 10.76 27.54
CA TYR A 316 -5.41 11.09 27.83
C TYR A 316 -5.26 12.55 28.23
N LYS A 317 -5.90 13.49 27.52
CA LYS A 317 -5.87 14.94 27.81
C LYS A 317 -6.43 15.25 29.20
N GLN A 318 -7.46 14.55 29.67
CA GLN A 318 -8.01 14.72 31.00
C GLN A 318 -7.04 14.27 32.10
N ARG A 319 -6.28 13.22 31.84
CA ARG A 319 -5.27 12.68 32.79
C ARG A 319 -3.93 13.40 32.71
N TRP A 320 -3.67 14.07 31.61
CA TRP A 320 -2.39 14.72 31.37
C TRP A 320 -2.23 15.97 32.24
N HIS A 321 -1.09 16.09 32.89
CA HIS A 321 -0.69 17.26 33.64
C HIS A 321 0.62 17.82 33.11
N LYS A 322 0.69 19.14 32.96
CA LYS A 322 1.92 19.82 32.57
C LYS A 322 3.05 19.40 33.52
N PRO A 323 4.20 18.93 33.02
CA PRO A 323 5.33 18.60 33.85
C PRO A 323 5.71 19.76 34.78
N ALA A 324 5.84 19.49 36.07
CA ALA A 324 6.32 20.47 37.02
C ALA A 324 7.77 20.82 36.65
N GLY A 325 8.01 22.11 36.30
CA GLY A 325 9.36 22.58 36.03
C GLY A 325 10.24 22.40 37.26
N SER A 326 11.31 21.64 37.17
CA SER A 326 12.33 21.66 38.21
C SER A 326 13.10 23.00 38.07
N GLY A 327 12.87 23.93 38.95
CA GLY A 327 13.32 25.34 38.86
C GLY A 327 14.82 25.62 38.80
N SER A 328 15.65 24.64 38.51
CA SER A 328 17.11 24.76 38.44
C SER A 328 17.74 24.40 37.09
N ARG A 329 16.93 24.19 36.03
CA ARG A 329 17.47 23.75 34.74
C ARG A 329 17.74 24.91 33.79
N HIS A 330 18.82 24.79 33.04
CA HIS A 330 19.31 25.83 32.13
C HIS A 330 18.38 26.03 30.92
N PRO A 331 18.14 27.29 30.51
CA PRO A 331 17.36 27.61 29.30
C PRO A 331 18.02 27.07 28.03
N VAL A 332 17.20 26.53 27.14
CA VAL A 332 17.63 25.97 25.85
C VAL A 332 16.96 26.72 24.72
N ALA A 333 17.77 27.18 23.78
CA ALA A 333 17.32 27.70 22.48
C ALA A 333 17.35 26.59 21.45
N VAL A 334 16.31 26.47 20.65
CA VAL A 334 16.24 25.55 19.49
C VAL A 334 16.02 26.36 18.23
N ILE A 335 16.93 26.31 17.28
CA ILE A 335 16.81 27.04 16.02
C ILE A 335 16.11 26.16 15.00
N GLY A 336 14.88 26.54 14.65
CA GLY A 336 13.97 25.82 13.76
C GLY A 336 12.83 25.12 14.51
N ALA A 337 11.58 25.38 14.11
CA ALA A 337 10.38 24.76 14.64
C ALA A 337 9.76 23.73 13.66
N GLY A 338 10.60 23.05 12.88
CA GLY A 338 10.22 21.86 12.13
C GLY A 338 10.09 20.62 13.05
N PRO A 339 9.82 19.41 12.51
CA PRO A 339 9.62 18.21 13.32
C PRO A 339 10.73 17.92 14.32
N ALA A 340 12.00 18.14 13.93
CA ALA A 340 13.14 17.91 14.81
C ALA A 340 13.14 18.90 15.99
N GLY A 341 12.90 20.17 15.72
CA GLY A 341 12.83 21.21 16.77
C GLY A 341 11.64 21.03 17.69
N LEU A 342 10.47 20.71 17.14
CA LEU A 342 9.27 20.40 17.92
C LEU A 342 9.50 19.20 18.86
N ALA A 343 10.08 18.12 18.36
CA ALA A 343 10.40 16.96 19.17
C ALA A 343 11.44 17.28 20.27
N ALA A 344 12.49 18.02 19.92
CA ALA A 344 13.47 18.47 20.89
C ALA A 344 12.83 19.35 21.98
N GLY A 345 12.00 20.31 21.58
CA GLY A 345 11.25 21.17 22.51
C GLY A 345 10.39 20.37 23.47
N TYR A 346 9.65 19.41 22.96
CA TYR A 346 8.82 18.51 23.75
C TYR A 346 9.63 17.74 24.81
N PHE A 347 10.67 17.03 24.40
CA PHE A 347 11.45 16.19 25.32
C PHE A 347 12.26 17.01 26.32
N LEU A 348 12.81 18.14 25.91
CA LEU A 348 13.55 19.03 26.82
C LEU A 348 12.60 19.67 27.83
N ALA A 349 11.40 20.10 27.42
CA ALA A 349 10.41 20.65 28.32
C ALA A 349 9.93 19.58 29.34
N ARG A 350 9.68 18.36 28.89
CA ARG A 350 9.38 17.22 29.78
C ARG A 350 10.51 16.94 30.77
N ALA A 351 11.74 17.14 30.35
CA ALA A 351 12.91 17.01 31.23
C ALA A 351 13.07 18.22 32.17
N GLY A 352 12.20 19.23 32.12
CA GLY A 352 12.17 20.37 33.02
C GLY A 352 13.03 21.58 32.57
N HIS A 353 13.52 21.60 31.34
CA HIS A 353 14.24 22.74 30.78
C HIS A 353 13.26 23.80 30.26
N PRO A 354 13.48 25.09 30.52
CA PRO A 354 12.83 26.16 29.78
C PRO A 354 13.31 26.16 28.33
N VAL A 355 12.39 26.00 27.37
CA VAL A 355 12.73 25.88 25.93
C VAL A 355 12.07 27.00 25.15
N THR A 356 12.84 27.62 24.25
CA THR A 356 12.33 28.55 23.23
C THR A 356 12.76 28.06 21.84
N LEU A 357 11.80 27.88 20.94
CA LEU A 357 12.02 27.59 19.55
C LEU A 357 12.03 28.89 18.74
N PHE A 358 13.10 29.12 18.00
CA PHE A 358 13.26 30.24 17.09
C PHE A 358 12.99 29.80 15.66
N GLU A 359 11.94 30.33 15.04
CA GLU A 359 11.52 29.94 13.69
C GLU A 359 11.52 31.20 12.78
N ARG A 360 12.11 31.04 11.59
CA ARG A 360 12.14 32.14 10.61
C ARG A 360 10.80 32.38 9.91
N GLU A 361 10.00 31.33 9.76
CA GLU A 361 8.65 31.42 9.17
C GLU A 361 7.64 31.96 10.20
N ALA A 362 6.48 32.38 9.73
CA ALA A 362 5.40 32.87 10.59
C ALA A 362 4.68 31.76 11.39
N ASN A 363 5.05 30.51 11.18
CA ASN A 363 4.42 29.35 11.82
C ASN A 363 5.39 28.18 11.99
N ALA A 364 5.11 27.33 12.98
CA ALA A 364 5.83 26.09 13.19
C ALA A 364 5.34 24.98 12.25
N GLY A 365 6.10 23.88 12.18
CA GLY A 365 5.80 22.67 11.40
C GLY A 365 6.78 22.41 10.25
N GLY A 366 7.57 23.42 9.85
CA GLY A 366 8.62 23.28 8.85
C GLY A 366 8.14 22.64 7.55
N VAL A 367 8.88 21.65 7.04
CA VAL A 367 8.57 20.95 5.78
C VAL A 367 7.19 20.27 5.85
N VAL A 368 6.80 19.73 6.99
CA VAL A 368 5.50 19.03 7.14
C VAL A 368 4.33 19.95 6.87
N LYS A 369 4.38 21.18 7.38
CA LYS A 369 3.31 22.17 7.18
C LYS A 369 3.41 22.89 5.85
N ASN A 370 4.64 23.25 5.44
CA ASN A 370 4.83 24.16 4.33
C ASN A 370 5.05 23.49 2.98
N ILE A 371 5.44 22.20 2.96
CA ILE A 371 5.86 21.49 1.74
C ILE A 371 5.00 20.23 1.49
N ILE A 372 4.79 19.40 2.51
CA ILE A 372 3.99 18.17 2.33
C ILE A 372 2.54 18.56 2.05
N PRO A 373 1.94 18.09 0.94
CA PRO A 373 0.57 18.48 0.58
C PRO A 373 -0.48 18.06 1.62
N GLN A 374 -1.49 18.89 1.80
CA GLN A 374 -2.58 18.64 2.77
C GLN A 374 -3.40 17.38 2.46
N PHE A 375 -3.39 16.88 1.23
CA PHE A 375 -4.00 15.60 0.91
C PHE A 375 -3.23 14.39 1.46
N ARG A 376 -2.03 14.57 2.01
CA ARG A 376 -1.27 13.55 2.75
C ARG A 376 -1.43 13.66 4.25
N ILE A 377 -1.52 14.86 4.75
CA ILE A 377 -1.71 15.15 6.18
C ILE A 377 -2.53 16.42 6.33
N PRO A 378 -3.71 16.36 6.94
CA PRO A 378 -4.54 17.51 7.25
C PRO A 378 -3.83 18.54 8.15
N ALA A 379 -4.08 19.83 7.91
CA ALA A 379 -3.42 20.92 8.64
C ALA A 379 -3.74 20.92 10.14
N GLU A 380 -4.96 20.53 10.50
CA GLU A 380 -5.44 20.41 11.87
C GLU A 380 -4.65 19.38 12.69
N LEU A 381 -4.21 18.30 12.08
CA LEU A 381 -3.40 17.28 12.75
C LEU A 381 -1.97 17.74 13.00
N ILE A 382 -1.43 18.54 12.09
CA ILE A 382 -0.13 19.18 12.30
C ILE A 382 -0.23 20.18 13.46
N GLN A 383 -1.31 20.97 13.46
CA GLN A 383 -1.55 21.95 14.51
C GLN A 383 -1.77 21.29 15.88
N HIS A 384 -2.48 20.15 15.91
CA HIS A 384 -2.66 19.35 17.13
C HIS A 384 -1.32 19.03 17.82
N ASP A 385 -0.35 18.51 17.07
CA ASP A 385 0.97 18.18 17.64
C ASP A 385 1.72 19.44 18.09
N ILE A 386 1.64 20.54 17.33
CA ILE A 386 2.26 21.83 17.70
C ILE A 386 1.67 22.36 19.01
N ASP A 387 0.34 22.35 19.13
CA ASP A 387 -0.37 22.85 20.32
C ASP A 387 -0.02 22.01 21.55
N PHE A 388 0.12 20.70 21.38
CA PHE A 388 0.51 19.84 22.48
C PHE A 388 1.97 20.07 22.91
N VAL A 389 2.89 20.33 21.98
CA VAL A 389 4.25 20.77 22.31
C VAL A 389 4.21 22.10 23.08
N ALA A 390 3.42 23.07 22.64
CA ALA A 390 3.24 24.36 23.33
C ALA A 390 2.67 24.18 24.75
N ALA A 391 1.71 23.25 24.93
CA ALA A 391 1.12 22.95 26.24
C ALA A 391 2.15 22.48 27.29
N HIS A 392 3.28 21.91 26.85
CA HIS A 392 4.41 21.55 27.72
C HIS A 392 5.21 22.77 28.20
N GLY A 393 4.85 23.99 27.75
CA GLY A 393 5.51 25.23 28.14
C GLY A 393 6.66 25.67 27.24
N VAL A 394 6.74 25.04 26.07
CA VAL A 394 7.68 25.47 25.01
C VAL A 394 7.22 26.82 24.44
N LYS A 395 8.13 27.76 24.37
CA LYS A 395 7.90 29.08 23.79
C LYS A 395 8.26 29.08 22.31
N PHE A 396 7.56 29.88 21.52
CA PHE A 396 7.81 30.03 20.09
C PHE A 396 8.07 31.49 19.76
N GLU A 397 9.20 31.76 19.12
CA GLU A 397 9.58 33.02 18.55
C GLU A 397 9.58 32.89 17.02
N TYR A 398 8.65 33.56 16.35
CA TYR A 398 8.46 33.52 14.91
C TYR A 398 9.08 34.71 14.20
N GLY A 399 9.35 34.57 12.89
CA GLY A 399 9.91 35.64 12.08
C GLY A 399 11.35 35.98 12.43
N CYS A 400 12.08 35.03 12.99
CA CYS A 400 13.46 35.28 13.42
C CYS A 400 14.39 35.53 12.21
N SER A 401 15.39 36.39 12.42
CA SER A 401 16.40 36.66 11.39
C SER A 401 17.11 35.41 10.97
N PRO A 402 17.35 35.19 9.66
CA PRO A 402 18.20 34.11 9.18
C PRO A 402 19.66 34.21 9.65
N ASP A 403 20.07 35.41 10.09
CA ASP A 403 21.41 35.70 10.59
C ASP A 403 21.52 35.55 12.11
N LEU A 404 20.54 34.94 12.77
CA LEU A 404 20.55 34.67 14.21
C LEU A 404 21.76 33.81 14.56
N THR A 405 22.64 34.34 15.41
CA THR A 405 23.90 33.70 15.82
C THR A 405 23.80 32.99 17.17
N ILE A 406 24.65 32.00 17.39
CA ILE A 406 24.75 31.33 18.70
C ILE A 406 25.18 32.29 19.78
N GLU A 407 26.03 33.26 19.46
CA GLU A 407 26.50 34.28 20.39
C GLU A 407 25.37 35.20 20.86
N GLN A 408 24.51 35.65 19.96
CA GLN A 408 23.32 36.42 20.31
C GLN A 408 22.40 35.65 21.27
N LEU A 409 22.18 34.35 21.05
CA LEU A 409 21.39 33.53 21.94
C LEU A 409 22.04 33.33 23.32
N LYS A 410 23.35 33.16 23.37
CA LYS A 410 24.09 33.09 24.64
C LYS A 410 23.96 34.39 25.41
N ASN A 411 24.05 35.56 24.74
CA ASN A 411 23.87 36.87 25.35
C ASN A 411 22.44 37.10 25.85
N GLN A 412 21.44 36.38 25.30
CA GLN A 412 20.06 36.34 25.80
C GLN A 412 19.86 35.42 27.01
N GLY A 413 20.92 34.73 27.47
CA GLY A 413 20.89 33.87 28.64
C GLY A 413 20.60 32.40 28.34
N PHE A 414 20.61 31.95 27.07
CA PHE A 414 20.49 30.55 26.73
C PHE A 414 21.83 29.85 26.97
N HIS A 415 21.79 28.76 27.75
CA HIS A 415 22.97 27.97 28.04
C HIS A 415 23.29 26.93 26.96
N TYR A 416 22.27 26.43 26.30
CA TYR A 416 22.39 25.46 25.22
C TYR A 416 21.66 25.91 23.98
N VAL A 417 22.23 25.65 22.83
CA VAL A 417 21.65 25.95 21.54
C VAL A 417 21.63 24.65 20.71
N LEU A 418 20.44 24.24 20.28
CA LEU A 418 20.23 23.10 19.39
C LEU A 418 19.86 23.62 18.00
N ILE A 419 20.55 23.12 16.98
CA ILE A 419 20.31 23.50 15.58
C ILE A 419 19.42 22.46 14.92
N ALA A 420 18.20 22.86 14.52
CA ALA A 420 17.19 22.02 13.89
C ALA A 420 16.61 22.66 12.62
N THR A 421 17.48 23.32 11.84
CA THR A 421 17.10 24.16 10.68
C THR A 421 16.63 23.40 9.46
N GLY A 422 16.75 22.05 9.45
CA GLY A 422 16.28 21.19 8.38
C GLY A 422 17.11 21.28 7.09
N THR A 423 16.53 20.78 5.99
CA THR A 423 17.16 20.70 4.68
C THR A 423 16.20 21.18 3.59
N ASP A 424 15.90 22.46 3.58
CA ASP A 424 14.94 23.07 2.64
C ASP A 424 15.56 23.53 1.30
N LYS A 425 16.86 23.35 1.12
CA LYS A 425 17.56 23.68 -0.13
C LYS A 425 17.58 22.50 -1.08
N ASN A 426 16.99 22.68 -2.25
CA ASN A 426 17.03 21.70 -3.34
C ASN A 426 18.38 21.74 -4.06
N SER A 427 19.07 20.61 -4.13
CA SER A 427 20.11 20.36 -5.13
C SER A 427 19.41 19.90 -6.44
N GLY A 428 18.92 20.83 -7.25
CA GLY A 428 18.21 20.49 -8.48
C GLY A 428 19.07 19.80 -9.53
N VAL A 429 18.42 19.05 -10.43
CA VAL A 429 19.05 18.53 -11.65
C VAL A 429 19.43 19.73 -12.52
N LYS A 430 20.67 19.76 -13.03
CA LYS A 430 21.07 20.75 -14.03
C LYS A 430 20.42 20.37 -15.36
N LEU A 431 19.57 21.26 -15.87
CA LEU A 431 18.96 21.12 -17.19
C LEU A 431 19.65 22.08 -18.15
N ALA A 432 19.87 21.64 -19.38
CA ALA A 432 20.36 22.50 -20.47
C ALA A 432 19.17 23.23 -21.11
N GLY A 433 19.41 24.43 -21.67
CA GLY A 433 18.44 25.22 -22.38
C GLY A 433 17.70 26.25 -21.53
N ASP A 434 16.63 26.83 -22.07
CA ASP A 434 15.76 27.79 -21.38
C ASP A 434 14.89 27.08 -20.35
N ASN A 435 14.99 27.51 -19.11
CA ASN A 435 14.37 26.87 -17.96
C ASN A 435 13.28 27.75 -17.31
N GLN A 436 12.69 28.71 -18.02
CA GLN A 436 11.67 29.63 -17.45
C GLN A 436 10.45 28.92 -16.90
N ASN A 437 10.09 27.76 -17.48
CA ASN A 437 8.93 26.96 -17.07
C ASN A 437 9.31 25.80 -16.13
N VAL A 438 10.52 25.79 -15.59
CA VAL A 438 10.99 24.73 -14.71
C VAL A 438 10.85 25.13 -13.24
N TRP A 439 10.02 24.39 -12.53
CA TRP A 439 9.89 24.53 -11.09
C TRP A 439 10.81 23.55 -10.34
N LYS A 440 11.45 24.04 -9.29
CA LYS A 440 12.05 23.15 -8.29
C LYS A 440 10.94 22.59 -7.39
N SER A 441 11.05 21.31 -7.01
CA SER A 441 10.00 20.59 -6.31
C SER A 441 9.55 21.25 -4.99
N LEU A 442 10.48 21.65 -4.12
CA LEU A 442 10.08 22.23 -2.82
C LEU A 442 9.42 23.63 -2.97
N PRO A 443 9.94 24.56 -3.78
CA PRO A 443 9.22 25.80 -4.09
C PRO A 443 7.84 25.56 -4.69
N PHE A 444 7.70 24.64 -5.63
CA PHE A 444 6.41 24.30 -6.22
C PHE A 444 5.40 23.83 -5.16
N LEU A 445 5.79 22.87 -4.32
CA LEU A 445 4.92 22.33 -3.28
C LEU A 445 4.61 23.39 -2.21
N ARG A 446 5.54 24.29 -1.90
CA ARG A 446 5.32 25.41 -0.98
C ARG A 446 4.24 26.36 -1.51
N GLU A 447 4.32 26.74 -2.77
CA GLU A 447 3.33 27.62 -3.38
C GLU A 447 1.97 26.93 -3.54
N TYR A 448 1.97 25.63 -3.86
CA TYR A 448 0.77 24.81 -3.89
C TYR A 448 0.07 24.79 -2.51
N ASN A 449 0.80 24.56 -1.43
CA ASN A 449 0.24 24.52 -0.07
C ASN A 449 -0.26 25.87 0.42
N LYS A 450 0.34 26.98 -0.04
CA LYS A 450 -0.17 28.34 0.22
C LYS A 450 -1.48 28.64 -0.50
N GLY A 451 -1.90 27.80 -1.43
CA GLY A 451 -3.07 28.08 -2.28
C GLY A 451 -2.80 29.15 -3.34
N THR A 452 -1.54 29.41 -3.67
CA THR A 452 -1.16 30.36 -4.73
C THR A 452 -1.73 29.88 -6.07
N ALA A 453 -2.30 30.79 -6.85
CA ALA A 453 -2.80 30.50 -8.19
C ALA A 453 -1.63 30.17 -9.13
N LEU A 454 -1.28 28.89 -9.19
CA LEU A 454 -0.20 28.40 -10.05
C LEU A 454 -0.66 28.35 -11.50
N LYS A 455 0.17 28.89 -12.41
CA LYS A 455 -0.03 28.78 -13.85
C LYS A 455 0.92 27.68 -14.38
N LEU A 456 0.37 26.52 -14.66
CA LEU A 456 1.10 25.40 -15.24
C LEU A 456 0.58 25.14 -16.65
N GLY A 457 1.38 24.47 -17.48
CA GLY A 457 0.91 23.97 -18.78
C GLY A 457 -0.08 22.81 -18.61
N LYS A 458 -0.83 22.50 -19.67
CA LYS A 458 -1.77 21.36 -19.69
C LYS A 458 -1.09 20.03 -19.38
N HIS A 459 0.16 19.88 -19.76
CA HIS A 459 0.97 18.70 -19.52
C HIS A 459 2.18 19.07 -18.66
N VAL A 460 2.25 18.49 -17.47
CA VAL A 460 3.35 18.66 -16.52
C VAL A 460 4.24 17.43 -16.53
N VAL A 461 5.55 17.64 -16.65
CA VAL A 461 6.55 16.56 -16.55
C VAL A 461 7.28 16.67 -15.21
N VAL A 462 7.30 15.59 -14.46
CA VAL A 462 7.99 15.49 -13.16
C VAL A 462 9.18 14.56 -13.30
N VAL A 463 10.39 15.09 -13.07
CA VAL A 463 11.64 14.31 -13.15
C VAL A 463 11.98 13.73 -11.79
N GLY A 464 11.93 12.39 -11.69
CA GLY A 464 12.22 11.64 -10.47
C GLY A 464 11.05 10.72 -10.08
N ALA A 465 11.30 9.72 -9.23
CA ALA A 465 10.29 8.76 -8.75
C ALA A 465 10.30 8.57 -7.23
N GLY A 466 10.93 9.49 -6.48
CA GLY A 466 10.86 9.51 -5.02
C GLY A 466 9.55 10.12 -4.50
N ASN A 467 9.30 10.04 -3.20
CA ASN A 467 8.11 10.57 -2.55
C ASN A 467 7.78 12.02 -2.94
N THR A 468 8.82 12.89 -3.02
CA THR A 468 8.63 14.29 -3.43
C THR A 468 8.12 14.40 -4.88
N ALA A 469 8.61 13.56 -5.79
CA ALA A 469 8.14 13.56 -7.17
C ALA A 469 6.68 13.09 -7.26
N MET A 470 6.30 12.07 -6.49
CA MET A 470 4.91 11.63 -6.39
C MET A 470 4.00 12.73 -5.84
N ASP A 471 4.44 13.45 -4.81
CA ASP A 471 3.69 14.59 -4.26
C ASP A 471 3.57 15.71 -5.30
N CYS A 472 4.64 16.04 -6.05
CA CYS A 472 4.59 17.03 -7.12
C CYS A 472 3.61 16.63 -8.23
N ALA A 473 3.65 15.40 -8.70
CA ALA A 473 2.74 14.93 -9.75
C ALA A 473 1.26 14.99 -9.32
N ARG A 474 0.99 14.54 -8.10
CA ARG A 474 -0.36 14.57 -7.52
C ARG A 474 -0.84 16.00 -7.25
N ALA A 475 0.03 16.89 -6.81
CA ALA A 475 -0.27 18.30 -6.63
C ALA A 475 -0.53 18.99 -7.98
N ALA A 476 0.33 18.74 -8.98
CA ALA A 476 0.17 19.30 -10.31
C ALA A 476 -1.19 18.96 -10.95
N LEU A 477 -1.63 17.69 -10.84
CA LEU A 477 -2.95 17.27 -11.34
C LEU A 477 -4.14 17.96 -10.65
N ARG A 478 -3.91 18.62 -9.52
CA ARG A 478 -4.94 19.39 -8.79
C ARG A 478 -4.92 20.88 -9.11
N VAL A 479 -3.93 21.32 -9.89
CA VAL A 479 -3.86 22.70 -10.36
C VAL A 479 -4.82 22.88 -11.53
N PRO A 480 -5.70 23.88 -11.52
CA PRO A 480 -6.64 24.12 -12.61
C PRO A 480 -5.91 24.28 -13.96
N GLY A 481 -6.43 23.61 -14.99
CA GLY A 481 -5.87 23.65 -16.36
C GLY A 481 -4.81 22.59 -16.66
N VAL A 482 -4.36 21.81 -15.68
CA VAL A 482 -3.48 20.65 -15.91
C VAL A 482 -4.33 19.45 -16.29
N GLU A 483 -4.06 18.90 -17.48
CA GLU A 483 -4.77 17.73 -18.02
C GLU A 483 -3.99 16.42 -17.78
N LYS A 484 -2.64 16.52 -17.70
CA LYS A 484 -1.76 15.35 -17.58
C LYS A 484 -0.53 15.67 -16.77
N ALA A 485 -0.10 14.72 -15.91
CA ALA A 485 1.21 14.70 -15.28
C ALA A 485 1.95 13.42 -15.66
N THR A 486 3.18 13.57 -16.16
CA THR A 486 4.04 12.44 -16.54
C THR A 486 5.26 12.41 -15.62
N ILE A 487 5.55 11.26 -15.04
CA ILE A 487 6.76 11.04 -14.25
C ILE A 487 7.84 10.45 -15.15
N VAL A 488 9.01 11.08 -15.18
CA VAL A 488 10.19 10.59 -15.91
C VAL A 488 11.23 10.11 -14.92
N TYR A 489 11.67 8.87 -15.09
CA TYR A 489 12.58 8.21 -14.17
C TYR A 489 13.69 7.45 -14.94
N ARG A 490 14.93 7.56 -14.47
CA ARG A 490 16.10 7.04 -15.22
C ARG A 490 16.37 5.54 -15.04
N ARG A 491 15.72 4.89 -14.09
CA ARG A 491 15.91 3.46 -13.83
C ARG A 491 14.71 2.70 -14.41
N SER A 492 14.94 1.44 -14.81
CA SER A 492 13.82 0.53 -15.11
C SER A 492 13.01 0.27 -13.85
N LEU A 493 11.72 -0.02 -14.05
CA LEU A 493 10.84 -0.51 -13.01
C LEU A 493 11.27 -1.91 -12.58
#